data_34c0b89a027b7ebba2892dedaa353aee
#
_entry.id   34c0b89a027b7ebba2892dedaa353aee
#
_cell.length_a   1.000
_cell.length_b   1.000
_cell.length_c   1.000
_cell.angle_alpha   90.00
_cell.angle_beta   90.00
_cell.angle_gamma   90.00
#
_symmetry.space_group_name_H-M   'P 1'
#
loop_
_entity.id
_entity.type
_entity.pdbx_description
1 polymer ?
#
loop_
_entity_poly.entity_id
_entity_poly.type
_entity_poly.pdbx_seq_one_letter_code
_entity_poly.pdbx_strand_id
1 'polypeptide(L)'
;MQPELERILGEAPHVLGGARLEQCTSLGGGCSQQAWRLVLSDDRLLFAKQGPLAMLEAEQRGLAALHAAADPADLVVPEPLALLPVGSDAGLLVLPWLDQDRGDQTALGRGLARLHRHSSEQGEGRFGWPCDGFIGLGPQPGGWREHWGDAFVELRLQPQLQLAQAWGLSVGPEVSWLRGLAAALSAHAPAPCLVHGDLWGGNAGVLSDGRGLIIDPACWWADREVDLAMTHLFGGFGPTFYAGYEQEWPLASGAADRIEVYNLYHLLNHANLFGGGYQQQCRQAIRQLERQFG
;
A
#
# COMPACT_ATOMS: atom_id res chain seq x y z
N MET A 1 30.02 -2.50 3.68
CA MET A 1 28.65 -2.65 3.13
C MET A 1 28.52 -3.90 2.25
N GLN A 2 29.20 -4.01 1.08
CA GLN A 2 29.11 -5.22 0.25
C GLN A 2 29.47 -6.52 1.01
N PRO A 3 30.56 -6.60 1.79
CA PRO A 3 30.89 -7.81 2.58
C PRO A 3 29.84 -8.18 3.61
N GLU A 4 29.13 -7.19 4.15
CA GLU A 4 28.04 -7.44 5.11
C GLU A 4 26.80 -8.00 4.42
N LEU A 5 26.41 -7.45 3.27
CA LEU A 5 25.32 -7.99 2.45
C LEU A 5 25.64 -9.42 1.96
N GLU A 6 26.88 -9.70 1.54
CA GLU A 6 27.33 -11.05 1.17
C GLU A 6 27.18 -12.03 2.34
N ARG A 7 27.56 -11.61 3.54
CA ARG A 7 27.40 -12.44 4.75
C ARG A 7 25.92 -12.72 5.03
N ILE A 8 25.05 -11.68 5.00
CA ILE A 8 23.61 -11.82 5.27
C ILE A 8 22.95 -12.71 4.20
N LEU A 9 23.23 -12.47 2.92
CA LEU A 9 22.68 -13.28 1.82
C LEU A 9 23.19 -14.72 1.85
N GLY A 10 24.35 -14.97 2.41
CA GLY A 10 24.89 -16.32 2.64
C GLY A 10 24.02 -17.18 3.57
N GLU A 11 23.17 -16.54 4.41
CA GLU A 11 22.19 -17.20 5.26
C GLU A 11 20.93 -17.65 4.48
N ALA A 12 20.77 -17.20 3.21
CA ALA A 12 19.68 -17.58 2.31
C ALA A 12 20.20 -18.22 1.01
N PRO A 13 20.80 -19.42 1.06
CA PRO A 13 21.40 -20.07 -0.12
C PRO A 13 20.40 -20.30 -1.25
N HIS A 14 19.10 -20.41 -0.95
CA HIS A 14 18.03 -20.56 -1.95
C HIS A 14 17.87 -19.29 -2.81
N VAL A 15 18.13 -18.09 -2.27
CA VAL A 15 18.09 -16.81 -3.00
C VAL A 15 19.25 -16.75 -3.99
N LEU A 16 20.45 -17.12 -3.53
CA LEU A 16 21.65 -17.08 -4.35
C LEU A 16 21.68 -18.22 -5.38
N GLY A 17 21.10 -19.41 -5.07
CA GLY A 17 21.11 -20.56 -6.00
C GLY A 17 22.53 -21.03 -6.38
N GLY A 18 23.53 -20.75 -5.51
CA GLY A 18 24.96 -21.02 -5.80
C GLY A 18 25.71 -19.88 -6.47
N ALA A 19 25.03 -18.82 -6.90
CA ALA A 19 25.69 -17.61 -7.41
C ALA A 19 26.33 -16.78 -6.28
N ARG A 20 27.22 -15.88 -6.63
CA ARG A 20 27.88 -14.94 -5.72
C ARG A 20 27.40 -13.52 -6.01
N LEU A 21 27.42 -12.66 -5.01
CA LEU A 21 27.19 -11.23 -5.21
C LEU A 21 28.43 -10.61 -5.89
N GLU A 22 28.26 -10.08 -7.11
CA GLU A 22 29.33 -9.41 -7.85
C GLU A 22 29.33 -7.90 -7.66
N GLN A 23 28.13 -7.30 -7.65
CA GLN A 23 27.99 -5.86 -7.53
C GLN A 23 26.82 -5.50 -6.62
N CYS A 24 27.03 -4.45 -5.81
CA CYS A 24 26.02 -3.83 -4.97
C CYS A 24 26.00 -2.32 -5.23
N THR A 25 24.89 -1.82 -5.75
CA THR A 25 24.71 -0.38 -6.03
C THR A 25 23.63 0.16 -5.12
N SER A 26 23.98 1.16 -4.30
CA SER A 26 23.01 1.84 -3.43
C SER A 26 22.02 2.64 -4.27
N LEU A 27 20.73 2.52 -3.92
CA LEU A 27 19.64 3.27 -4.54
C LEU A 27 19.31 4.47 -3.65
N GLY A 28 19.29 5.67 -4.24
CA GLY A 28 18.83 6.88 -3.55
C GLY A 28 17.31 7.00 -3.62
N GLY A 29 16.68 7.60 -2.60
CA GLY A 29 15.29 8.06 -2.73
C GLY A 29 14.26 7.53 -1.72
N GLY A 30 14.62 6.67 -0.77
CA GLY A 30 13.71 6.26 0.32
C GLY A 30 13.83 7.17 1.54
N CYS A 31 12.70 7.57 2.15
CA CYS A 31 12.71 8.47 3.32
C CYS A 31 13.32 7.88 4.59
N SER A 32 13.50 6.55 4.70
CA SER A 32 13.91 5.90 5.96
C SER A 32 14.61 4.54 5.82
N GLN A 33 14.70 3.99 4.63
CA GLN A 33 15.25 2.65 4.41
C GLN A 33 16.42 2.71 3.41
N GLN A 34 17.46 1.90 3.67
CA GLN A 34 18.55 1.73 2.71
C GLN A 34 18.14 0.66 1.68
N ALA A 35 18.35 0.94 0.41
CA ALA A 35 18.04 0.01 -0.67
C ALA A 35 19.19 -0.14 -1.65
N TRP A 36 19.27 -1.31 -2.26
CA TRP A 36 20.33 -1.68 -3.21
C TRP A 36 19.79 -2.47 -4.39
N ARG A 37 20.42 -2.23 -5.53
CA ARG A 37 20.40 -3.13 -6.68
C ARG A 37 21.62 -4.05 -6.57
N LEU A 38 21.37 -5.36 -6.63
CA LEU A 38 22.38 -6.40 -6.52
C LEU A 38 22.50 -7.11 -7.87
N VAL A 39 23.75 -7.38 -8.29
CA VAL A 39 24.07 -8.18 -9.48
C VAL A 39 24.76 -9.46 -9.00
N LEU A 40 24.22 -10.60 -9.41
CA LEU A 40 24.78 -11.91 -9.11
C LEU A 40 25.66 -12.42 -10.24
N SER A 41 26.54 -13.38 -9.95
CA SER A 41 27.50 -13.98 -10.90
C SER A 41 26.85 -14.81 -12.03
N ASP A 42 25.56 -15.01 -11.97
CA ASP A 42 24.72 -15.65 -13.00
C ASP A 42 23.80 -14.64 -13.72
N ASP A 43 24.17 -13.34 -13.68
CA ASP A 43 23.48 -12.21 -14.29
C ASP A 43 22.09 -11.89 -13.70
N ARG A 44 21.62 -12.63 -12.69
CA ARG A 44 20.38 -12.27 -11.99
C ARG A 44 20.53 -10.95 -11.26
N LEU A 45 19.47 -10.17 -11.31
CA LEU A 45 19.36 -8.89 -10.62
C LEU A 45 18.36 -9.01 -9.47
N LEU A 46 18.74 -8.50 -8.30
CA LEU A 46 17.89 -8.47 -7.13
C LEU A 46 17.77 -7.03 -6.61
N PHE A 47 16.64 -6.77 -5.98
CA PHE A 47 16.41 -5.60 -5.14
C PHE A 47 16.54 -6.05 -3.67
N ALA A 48 17.24 -5.29 -2.87
CA ALA A 48 17.31 -5.52 -1.43
C ALA A 48 17.05 -4.22 -0.69
N LYS A 49 16.27 -4.27 0.40
CA LYS A 49 16.10 -3.11 1.29
C LYS A 49 16.22 -3.52 2.75
N GLN A 50 16.87 -2.67 3.53
CA GLN A 50 17.07 -2.84 4.97
C GLN A 50 16.26 -1.81 5.73
N GLY A 51 15.60 -2.27 6.77
CA GLY A 51 14.76 -1.44 7.64
C GLY A 51 14.35 -2.17 8.93
N PRO A 52 13.47 -1.60 9.75
CA PRO A 52 12.91 -2.27 10.91
C PRO A 52 12.26 -3.60 10.54
N LEU A 53 12.61 -4.68 11.23
CA LEU A 53 12.16 -6.04 10.90
C LEU A 53 10.63 -6.14 10.84
N ALA A 54 9.93 -5.57 11.82
CA ALA A 54 8.46 -5.61 11.87
C ALA A 54 7.79 -4.93 10.66
N MET A 55 8.39 -3.85 10.13
CA MET A 55 7.88 -3.17 8.93
C MET A 55 8.07 -4.03 7.69
N LEU A 56 9.25 -4.64 7.54
CA LEU A 56 9.56 -5.51 6.41
C LEU A 56 8.75 -6.81 6.46
N GLU A 57 8.44 -7.34 7.65
CA GLU A 57 7.53 -8.47 7.81
C GLU A 57 6.09 -8.12 7.36
N ALA A 58 5.62 -6.92 7.70
CA ALA A 58 4.30 -6.46 7.26
C ALA A 58 4.24 -6.32 5.74
N GLU A 59 5.27 -5.72 5.14
CA GLU A 59 5.40 -5.58 3.70
C GLU A 59 5.51 -6.94 2.98
N GLN A 60 6.36 -7.85 3.49
CA GLN A 60 6.49 -9.19 2.94
C GLN A 60 5.14 -9.91 2.88
N ARG A 61 4.35 -9.83 3.97
CA ARG A 61 3.00 -10.41 4.00
C ARG A 61 2.05 -9.78 2.98
N GLY A 62 2.11 -8.45 2.85
CA GLY A 62 1.31 -7.71 1.87
C GLY A 62 1.67 -8.08 0.43
N LEU A 63 2.98 -8.08 0.11
CA LEU A 63 3.47 -8.47 -1.21
C LEU A 63 3.08 -9.92 -1.56
N ALA A 64 3.24 -10.86 -0.63
CA ALA A 64 2.87 -12.26 -0.86
C ALA A 64 1.37 -12.42 -1.13
N ALA A 65 0.51 -11.71 -0.39
CA ALA A 65 -0.93 -11.75 -0.60
C ALA A 65 -1.35 -11.15 -1.94
N LEU A 66 -0.80 -9.98 -2.30
CA LEU A 66 -1.08 -9.34 -3.59
C LEU A 66 -0.53 -10.15 -4.76
N HIS A 67 0.67 -10.72 -4.63
CA HIS A 67 1.27 -11.59 -5.63
C HIS A 67 0.38 -12.81 -5.93
N ALA A 68 -0.14 -13.44 -4.90
CA ALA A 68 -1.04 -14.60 -5.04
C ALA A 68 -2.39 -14.25 -5.71
N ALA A 69 -2.86 -13.00 -5.55
CA ALA A 69 -4.12 -12.53 -6.13
C ALA A 69 -3.98 -11.92 -7.53
N ALA A 70 -2.78 -11.49 -7.92
CA ALA A 70 -2.53 -10.81 -9.19
C ALA A 70 -2.51 -11.79 -10.38
N ASP A 71 -3.04 -11.34 -11.52
CA ASP A 71 -2.79 -11.99 -12.81
C ASP A 71 -1.48 -11.44 -13.41
N PRO A 72 -0.40 -12.23 -13.46
CA PRO A 72 0.90 -11.76 -13.94
C PRO A 72 0.93 -11.41 -15.42
N ALA A 73 -0.12 -11.69 -16.18
CA ALA A 73 -0.24 -11.27 -17.58
C ALA A 73 -0.47 -9.76 -17.71
N ASP A 74 -1.10 -9.11 -16.72
CA ASP A 74 -1.38 -7.68 -16.71
C ASP A 74 -0.67 -6.93 -15.59
N LEU A 75 -0.53 -7.55 -14.40
CA LEU A 75 -0.01 -6.89 -13.20
C LEU A 75 1.03 -7.76 -12.50
N VAL A 76 2.22 -7.24 -12.37
CA VAL A 76 3.31 -7.87 -11.62
C VAL A 76 3.37 -7.30 -10.21
N VAL A 77 3.36 -8.18 -9.23
CA VAL A 77 3.70 -7.88 -7.84
C VAL A 77 4.93 -8.72 -7.51
N PRO A 78 6.06 -8.14 -7.08
CA PRO A 78 7.26 -8.92 -6.81
C PRO A 78 7.02 -9.94 -5.69
N GLU A 79 7.32 -11.20 -5.96
CA GLU A 79 7.30 -12.24 -4.93
C GLU A 79 8.49 -12.04 -3.99
N PRO A 80 8.29 -11.96 -2.66
CA PRO A 80 9.40 -11.89 -1.72
C PRO A 80 10.26 -13.14 -1.75
N LEU A 81 11.54 -12.98 -2.07
CA LEU A 81 12.50 -14.10 -2.15
C LEU A 81 13.01 -14.50 -0.77
N ALA A 82 13.28 -13.52 0.08
CA ALA A 82 13.67 -13.73 1.47
C ALA A 82 13.44 -12.48 2.33
N LEU A 83 13.23 -12.70 3.62
CA LEU A 83 13.40 -11.70 4.66
C LEU A 83 14.39 -12.24 5.68
N LEU A 84 15.54 -11.61 5.79
CA LEU A 84 16.68 -12.05 6.59
C LEU A 84 16.83 -11.13 7.79
N PRO A 85 16.88 -11.64 9.04
CA PRO A 85 17.14 -10.82 10.22
C PRO A 85 18.55 -10.19 10.16
N VAL A 86 18.64 -8.93 10.57
CA VAL A 86 19.90 -8.17 10.68
C VAL A 86 20.00 -7.62 12.10
N GLY A 87 20.71 -8.29 12.97
CA GLY A 87 20.72 -7.97 14.40
C GLY A 87 19.38 -8.28 15.07
N SER A 88 18.99 -7.48 16.08
CA SER A 88 17.78 -7.72 16.90
C SER A 88 16.50 -7.13 16.30
N ASP A 89 16.60 -5.98 15.61
CA ASP A 89 15.42 -5.16 15.28
C ASP A 89 15.33 -4.77 13.81
N ALA A 90 16.33 -5.13 13.01
CA ALA A 90 16.37 -4.85 11.57
C ALA A 90 16.25 -6.14 10.74
N GLY A 91 15.86 -5.96 9.48
CA GLY A 91 15.79 -7.02 8.48
C GLY A 91 16.32 -6.55 7.13
N LEU A 92 16.60 -7.51 6.25
CA LEU A 92 16.87 -7.32 4.84
C LEU A 92 15.82 -8.06 4.03
N LEU A 93 14.94 -7.32 3.37
CA LEU A 93 13.97 -7.86 2.43
C LEU A 93 14.60 -7.95 1.05
N VAL A 94 14.52 -9.12 0.43
CA VAL A 94 15.07 -9.38 -0.91
C VAL A 94 13.94 -9.71 -1.87
N LEU A 95 13.91 -8.97 -2.99
CA LEU A 95 12.92 -9.10 -4.06
C LEU A 95 13.64 -9.31 -5.41
N PRO A 96 12.97 -9.84 -6.44
CA PRO A 96 13.48 -9.75 -7.80
C PRO A 96 13.62 -8.28 -8.22
N TRP A 97 14.64 -7.96 -9.00
CA TRP A 97 14.75 -6.65 -9.64
C TRP A 97 13.78 -6.57 -10.81
N LEU A 98 13.01 -5.48 -10.86
CA LEU A 98 12.05 -5.22 -11.93
C LEU A 98 12.36 -3.84 -12.52
N ASP A 99 12.68 -3.82 -13.82
CA ASP A 99 12.96 -2.58 -14.53
C ASP A 99 11.65 -1.83 -14.81
N GLN A 100 11.49 -0.69 -14.16
CA GLN A 100 10.37 0.20 -14.39
C GLN A 100 10.64 1.11 -15.59
N ASP A 101 9.63 1.29 -16.42
CA ASP A 101 9.62 2.22 -17.54
C ASP A 101 8.41 3.17 -17.43
N ARG A 102 8.36 4.14 -18.33
CA ARG A 102 7.20 5.02 -18.53
C ARG A 102 6.47 4.56 -19.77
N GLY A 103 5.18 4.30 -19.63
CA GLY A 103 4.41 3.77 -20.73
C GLY A 103 2.91 3.90 -20.53
N ASP A 104 2.16 3.23 -21.38
CA ASP A 104 0.72 3.11 -21.27
C ASP A 104 0.34 2.30 -20.04
N GLN A 105 -0.54 2.86 -19.22
CA GLN A 105 -0.95 2.28 -17.94
C GLN A 105 -2.23 1.43 -18.03
N THR A 106 -2.70 1.12 -19.23
CA THR A 106 -3.94 0.33 -19.43
C THR A 106 -3.86 -1.03 -18.75
N ALA A 107 -2.72 -1.74 -18.91
CA ALA A 107 -2.52 -3.04 -18.26
C ALA A 107 -2.46 -2.91 -16.72
N LEU A 108 -1.81 -1.87 -16.19
CA LEU A 108 -1.79 -1.56 -14.75
C LEU A 108 -3.22 -1.39 -14.21
N GLY A 109 -4.05 -0.59 -14.87
CA GLY A 109 -5.44 -0.37 -14.44
C GLY A 109 -6.27 -1.63 -14.52
N ARG A 110 -6.20 -2.36 -15.66
CA ARG A 110 -6.93 -3.63 -15.84
C ARG A 110 -6.48 -4.69 -14.85
N GLY A 111 -5.17 -4.84 -14.64
CA GLY A 111 -4.61 -5.81 -13.71
C GLY A 111 -4.99 -5.53 -12.26
N LEU A 112 -5.02 -4.25 -11.84
CA LEU A 112 -5.50 -3.86 -10.52
C LEU A 112 -7.00 -4.19 -10.35
N ALA A 113 -7.83 -3.89 -11.36
CA ALA A 113 -9.25 -4.22 -11.30
C ALA A 113 -9.49 -5.74 -11.18
N ARG A 114 -8.72 -6.55 -11.90
CA ARG A 114 -8.75 -8.02 -11.81
C ARG A 114 -8.34 -8.53 -10.44
N LEU A 115 -7.25 -7.98 -9.89
CA LEU A 115 -6.79 -8.31 -8.54
C LEU A 115 -7.89 -8.05 -7.51
N HIS A 116 -8.49 -6.84 -7.54
CA HIS A 116 -9.58 -6.48 -6.64
C HIS A 116 -10.78 -7.42 -6.80
N ARG A 117 -11.23 -7.70 -8.04
CA ARG A 117 -12.37 -8.57 -8.30
C ARG A 117 -12.09 -10.01 -7.87
N HIS A 118 -10.96 -10.56 -8.29
CA HIS A 118 -10.57 -11.93 -7.96
C HIS A 118 -10.46 -12.15 -6.46
N SER A 119 -9.79 -11.23 -5.74
CA SER A 119 -9.71 -11.31 -4.29
C SER A 119 -11.07 -11.18 -3.62
N SER A 120 -11.98 -10.33 -4.13
CA SER A 120 -13.32 -10.20 -3.55
C SER A 120 -14.17 -11.48 -3.65
N GLU A 121 -13.94 -12.29 -4.68
CA GLU A 121 -14.60 -13.59 -4.86
C GLU A 121 -14.06 -14.67 -3.92
N GLN A 122 -12.84 -14.51 -3.42
CA GLN A 122 -12.16 -15.47 -2.54
C GLN A 122 -12.13 -15.06 -1.07
N GLY A 123 -12.47 -13.80 -0.76
CA GLY A 123 -12.43 -13.25 0.58
C GLY A 123 -13.49 -13.83 1.52
N GLU A 124 -13.23 -13.73 2.83
CA GLU A 124 -14.14 -14.20 3.88
C GLU A 124 -15.31 -13.24 4.17
N GLY A 125 -15.53 -12.22 3.32
CA GLY A 125 -16.61 -11.24 3.49
C GLY A 125 -16.36 -10.23 4.62
N ARG A 126 -15.15 -10.11 5.16
CA ARG A 126 -14.78 -9.22 6.26
C ARG A 126 -13.74 -8.20 5.82
N PHE A 127 -13.70 -7.06 6.50
CA PHE A 127 -12.77 -5.96 6.26
C PHE A 127 -11.70 -5.88 7.35
N GLY A 128 -10.44 -5.64 6.97
CA GLY A 128 -9.34 -5.52 7.91
C GLY A 128 -8.11 -6.33 7.52
N TRP A 129 -7.27 -6.65 8.50
CA TRP A 129 -6.05 -7.44 8.33
C TRP A 129 -5.76 -8.25 9.59
N PRO A 130 -5.15 -9.45 9.51
CA PRO A 130 -5.00 -10.32 10.68
C PRO A 130 -4.10 -9.77 11.78
N CYS A 131 -3.22 -8.83 11.47
CA CYS A 131 -2.25 -8.28 12.42
C CYS A 131 -1.99 -6.81 12.15
N ASP A 132 -1.41 -6.12 13.14
CA ASP A 132 -0.93 -4.76 12.97
C ASP A 132 0.15 -4.70 11.88
N GLY A 133 0.20 -3.57 11.18
CA GLY A 133 1.14 -3.27 10.12
C GLY A 133 1.50 -1.80 10.10
N PHE A 134 1.92 -1.34 8.93
CA PHE A 134 2.41 0.02 8.75
C PHE A 134 1.91 0.61 7.43
N ILE A 135 1.77 1.94 7.41
CA ILE A 135 1.61 2.74 6.20
C ILE A 135 2.73 3.79 6.19
N GLY A 136 3.73 3.60 5.32
CA GLY A 136 4.99 4.30 5.44
C GLY A 136 5.60 4.04 6.84
N LEU A 137 5.90 5.09 7.60
CA LEU A 137 6.39 5.01 8.98
C LEU A 137 5.26 5.00 10.04
N GLY A 138 4.02 5.21 9.61
CA GLY A 138 2.87 5.28 10.51
C GLY A 138 2.31 3.89 10.84
N PRO A 139 1.71 3.71 12.04
CA PRO A 139 1.05 2.47 12.40
C PRO A 139 -0.23 2.27 11.58
N GLN A 140 -0.48 1.03 11.17
CA GLN A 140 -1.73 0.58 10.55
C GLN A 140 -2.30 -0.57 11.38
N PRO A 141 -3.26 -0.31 12.29
CA PRO A 141 -3.84 -1.33 13.13
C PRO A 141 -4.53 -2.44 12.34
N GLY A 142 -4.31 -3.67 12.78
CA GLY A 142 -5.01 -4.87 12.31
C GLY A 142 -6.38 -5.04 12.96
N GLY A 143 -6.96 -6.22 12.78
CA GLY A 143 -8.28 -6.59 13.26
C GLY A 143 -9.28 -6.72 12.12
N TRP A 144 -10.47 -7.26 12.43
CA TRP A 144 -11.52 -7.57 11.47
C TRP A 144 -12.83 -6.90 11.85
N ARG A 145 -13.59 -6.44 10.84
CA ARG A 145 -14.95 -5.89 10.98
C ARG A 145 -15.86 -6.49 9.92
N GLU A 146 -17.12 -6.68 10.30
CA GLU A 146 -18.16 -7.19 9.41
C GLU A 146 -18.67 -6.09 8.46
N HIS A 147 -18.66 -4.83 8.91
CA HIS A 147 -19.17 -3.70 8.15
C HIS A 147 -18.04 -2.77 7.70
N TRP A 148 -18.13 -2.31 6.46
CA TRP A 148 -17.12 -1.47 5.86
C TRP A 148 -16.89 -0.15 6.62
N GLY A 149 -17.97 0.53 6.97
CA GLY A 149 -17.89 1.80 7.69
C GLY A 149 -17.16 1.66 9.03
N ASP A 150 -17.43 0.59 9.77
CA ASP A 150 -16.77 0.31 11.05
C ASP A 150 -15.27 0.03 10.82
N ALA A 151 -14.95 -0.76 9.80
CA ALA A 151 -13.55 -1.05 9.46
C ALA A 151 -12.78 0.23 9.12
N PHE A 152 -13.33 1.08 8.26
CA PHE A 152 -12.64 2.30 7.84
C PHE A 152 -12.52 3.32 8.98
N VAL A 153 -13.58 3.51 9.76
CA VAL A 153 -13.56 4.47 10.87
C VAL A 153 -12.67 3.97 12.01
N GLU A 154 -12.86 2.74 12.49
CA GLU A 154 -12.18 2.26 13.69
C GLU A 154 -10.72 1.83 13.44
N LEU A 155 -10.43 1.24 12.27
CA LEU A 155 -9.08 0.74 11.97
C LEU A 155 -8.22 1.74 11.21
N ARG A 156 -8.79 2.77 10.60
CA ARG A 156 -8.06 3.74 9.78
C ARG A 156 -8.18 5.17 10.29
N LEU A 157 -9.39 5.72 10.41
CA LEU A 157 -9.54 7.14 10.76
C LEU A 157 -9.25 7.40 12.25
N GLN A 158 -9.84 6.66 13.18
CA GLN A 158 -9.70 6.92 14.60
C GLN A 158 -8.24 6.86 15.09
N PRO A 159 -7.42 5.84 14.72
CA PRO A 159 -6.01 5.81 15.12
C PRO A 159 -5.22 7.02 14.60
N GLN A 160 -5.47 7.45 13.36
CA GLN A 160 -4.80 8.62 12.79
C GLN A 160 -5.27 9.93 13.44
N LEU A 161 -6.54 10.05 13.80
CA LEU A 161 -7.08 11.19 14.53
C LEU A 161 -6.52 11.27 15.95
N GLN A 162 -6.28 10.13 16.62
CA GLN A 162 -5.60 10.09 17.91
C GLN A 162 -4.17 10.62 17.82
N LEU A 163 -3.42 10.19 16.82
CA LEU A 163 -2.06 10.70 16.56
C LEU A 163 -2.07 12.20 16.26
N ALA A 164 -3.08 12.67 15.55
CA ALA A 164 -3.22 14.07 15.15
C ALA A 164 -3.41 15.04 16.34
N GLN A 165 -3.76 14.55 17.53
CA GLN A 165 -3.80 15.35 18.75
C GLN A 165 -2.44 15.98 19.08
N ALA A 166 -1.33 15.33 18.71
CA ALA A 166 0.02 15.82 18.94
C ALA A 166 0.31 17.16 18.24
N TRP A 167 -0.37 17.47 17.13
CA TRP A 167 -0.25 18.74 16.42
C TRP A 167 -1.51 19.62 16.56
N GLY A 168 -2.32 19.37 17.58
CA GLY A 168 -3.45 20.22 17.97
C GLY A 168 -4.71 20.03 17.12
N LEU A 169 -4.91 18.87 16.49
CA LEU A 169 -6.20 18.49 15.95
C LEU A 169 -7.03 17.87 17.09
N SER A 170 -7.97 18.64 17.63
CA SER A 170 -8.88 18.12 18.65
C SER A 170 -10.15 17.62 17.97
N VAL A 171 -10.33 16.32 17.98
CA VAL A 171 -11.58 15.65 17.59
C VAL A 171 -12.11 15.02 18.87
N GLY A 172 -13.28 15.46 19.34
CA GLY A 172 -13.87 14.98 20.61
C GLY A 172 -14.08 13.46 20.61
N PRO A 173 -14.21 12.84 21.80
CA PRO A 173 -14.32 11.37 21.92
C PRO A 173 -15.61 10.80 21.33
N GLU A 174 -16.67 11.59 21.25
CA GLU A 174 -17.95 11.21 20.58
C GLU A 174 -18.18 12.11 19.37
N VAL A 175 -17.58 11.76 18.27
CA VAL A 175 -17.68 12.54 17.03
C VAL A 175 -18.88 12.02 16.25
N SER A 176 -19.99 12.78 16.28
CA SER A 176 -21.24 12.41 15.58
C SER A 176 -21.03 12.12 14.09
N TRP A 177 -20.18 12.91 13.43
CA TRP A 177 -19.89 12.74 12.02
C TRP A 177 -19.18 11.41 11.69
N LEU A 178 -18.34 10.87 12.59
CA LEU A 178 -17.72 9.54 12.36
C LEU A 178 -18.76 8.42 12.37
N ARG A 179 -19.79 8.52 13.23
CA ARG A 179 -20.90 7.55 13.22
C ARG A 179 -21.75 7.69 11.96
N GLY A 180 -22.06 8.93 11.56
CA GLY A 180 -22.77 9.20 10.32
C GLY A 180 -22.01 8.68 9.10
N LEU A 181 -20.71 8.92 9.06
CA LEU A 181 -19.81 8.41 8.02
C LEU A 181 -19.78 6.89 8.00
N ALA A 182 -19.60 6.23 9.15
CA ALA A 182 -19.59 4.77 9.24
C ALA A 182 -20.90 4.17 8.72
N ALA A 183 -22.06 4.76 9.07
CA ALA A 183 -23.35 4.35 8.57
C ALA A 183 -23.48 4.51 7.04
N ALA A 184 -23.03 5.64 6.50
CA ALA A 184 -23.06 5.91 5.06
C ALA A 184 -22.17 4.96 4.26
N LEU A 185 -20.94 4.71 4.74
CA LEU A 185 -20.02 3.77 4.12
C LEU A 185 -20.54 2.32 4.22
N SER A 186 -21.14 1.94 5.34
CA SER A 186 -21.76 0.61 5.49
C SER A 186 -22.97 0.44 4.55
N ALA A 187 -23.76 1.50 4.32
CA ALA A 187 -24.86 1.49 3.37
C ALA A 187 -24.42 1.36 1.89
N HIS A 188 -23.19 1.79 1.58
CA HIS A 188 -22.56 1.52 0.26
C HIS A 188 -22.37 0.02 0.02
N ALA A 189 -22.17 -0.77 1.08
CA ALA A 189 -22.06 -2.23 1.06
C ALA A 189 -21.07 -2.76 -0.01
N PRO A 190 -19.81 -2.30 -0.06
CA PRO A 190 -18.82 -2.81 -1.01
C PRO A 190 -18.50 -4.27 -0.72
N ALA A 191 -18.07 -5.01 -1.73
CA ALA A 191 -17.44 -6.30 -1.51
C ALA A 191 -16.01 -6.09 -0.96
N PRO A 192 -15.61 -6.73 0.15
CA PRO A 192 -14.24 -6.63 0.62
C PRO A 192 -13.29 -7.26 -0.40
N CYS A 193 -12.28 -6.52 -0.80
CA CYS A 193 -11.21 -6.99 -1.67
C CYS A 193 -9.84 -6.65 -1.10
N LEU A 194 -8.82 -7.34 -1.57
CA LEU A 194 -7.45 -7.07 -1.19
C LEU A 194 -6.97 -5.81 -1.91
N VAL A 195 -6.64 -4.75 -1.17
CA VAL A 195 -6.12 -3.49 -1.71
C VAL A 195 -4.63 -3.36 -1.45
N HIS A 196 -3.95 -2.58 -2.29
CA HIS A 196 -2.56 -2.18 -2.09
C HIS A 196 -2.41 -1.32 -0.82
N GLY A 197 -3.34 -0.40 -0.59
CA GLY A 197 -3.46 0.42 0.62
C GLY A 197 -2.55 1.65 0.67
N ASP A 198 -1.54 1.74 -0.21
CA ASP A 198 -0.65 2.92 -0.36
C ASP A 198 -0.31 3.14 -1.85
N LEU A 199 -1.33 3.17 -2.71
CA LEU A 199 -1.18 3.17 -4.17
C LEU A 199 -1.02 4.59 -4.74
N TRP A 200 0.19 5.12 -4.72
CA TRP A 200 0.56 6.37 -5.36
C TRP A 200 1.63 6.14 -6.45
N GLY A 201 1.92 7.16 -7.25
CA GLY A 201 2.81 7.02 -8.42
C GLY A 201 4.26 6.58 -8.11
N GLY A 202 4.69 6.61 -6.84
CA GLY A 202 5.98 6.06 -6.42
C GLY A 202 5.96 4.55 -6.17
N ASN A 203 4.78 3.99 -5.91
CA ASN A 203 4.56 2.58 -5.62
C ASN A 203 3.95 1.80 -6.78
N ALA A 204 3.81 2.45 -7.95
CA ALA A 204 3.27 1.83 -9.16
C ALA A 204 4.05 2.25 -10.41
N GLY A 205 4.09 1.39 -11.41
CA GLY A 205 4.79 1.64 -12.65
C GLY A 205 4.34 0.73 -13.78
N VAL A 206 5.05 0.84 -14.90
CA VAL A 206 4.89 -0.04 -16.06
C VAL A 206 6.24 -0.69 -16.33
N LEU A 207 6.25 -1.98 -16.61
CA LEU A 207 7.44 -2.72 -17.02
C LEU A 207 7.73 -2.50 -18.50
N SER A 208 8.95 -2.79 -18.94
CA SER A 208 9.38 -2.66 -20.34
C SER A 208 8.55 -3.50 -21.33
N ASP A 209 7.90 -4.56 -20.85
CA ASP A 209 6.99 -5.40 -21.63
C ASP A 209 5.53 -4.91 -21.61
N GLY A 210 5.25 -3.77 -20.98
CA GLY A 210 3.95 -3.11 -20.94
C GLY A 210 3.04 -3.57 -19.80
N ARG A 211 3.43 -4.54 -18.97
CA ARG A 211 2.67 -4.96 -17.80
C ARG A 211 2.75 -3.90 -16.69
N GLY A 212 1.70 -3.81 -15.87
CA GLY A 212 1.72 -3.01 -14.66
C GLY A 212 2.61 -3.60 -13.58
N LEU A 213 3.09 -2.75 -12.69
CA LEU A 213 3.87 -3.10 -11.51
C LEU A 213 3.34 -2.34 -10.29
N ILE A 214 3.20 -3.02 -9.15
CA ILE A 214 2.95 -2.40 -7.84
C ILE A 214 3.91 -2.97 -6.81
N ILE A 215 4.39 -2.10 -5.90
CA ILE A 215 5.41 -2.38 -4.87
C ILE A 215 5.08 -1.61 -3.58
N ASP A 216 5.74 -1.94 -2.47
CA ASP A 216 5.62 -1.24 -1.17
C ASP A 216 4.17 -1.11 -0.63
N PRO A 217 3.42 -2.20 -0.49
CA PRO A 217 2.03 -2.14 -0.07
C PRO A 217 1.86 -1.93 1.44
N ALA A 218 0.74 -1.27 1.79
CA ALA A 218 0.13 -1.27 3.12
C ALA A 218 -1.16 -2.11 3.09
N CYS A 219 -1.05 -3.37 2.73
CA CYS A 219 -2.11 -4.25 2.29
C CYS A 219 -3.15 -4.54 3.38
N TRP A 220 -4.44 -4.59 2.99
CA TRP A 220 -5.56 -5.03 3.81
C TRP A 220 -6.80 -5.33 2.97
N TRP A 221 -7.83 -5.92 3.58
CA TRP A 221 -9.13 -6.14 2.95
C TRP A 221 -10.02 -4.92 3.14
N ALA A 222 -10.43 -4.29 2.05
CA ALA A 222 -11.10 -3.00 2.03
C ALA A 222 -12.08 -2.88 0.85
N ASP A 223 -12.74 -1.71 0.77
CA ASP A 223 -13.35 -1.26 -0.46
C ASP A 223 -12.25 -0.91 -1.48
N ARG A 224 -12.35 -1.45 -2.71
CA ARG A 224 -11.42 -1.17 -3.83
C ARG A 224 -11.21 0.32 -4.13
N GLU A 225 -12.21 1.13 -3.81
CA GLU A 225 -12.14 2.58 -4.04
C GLU A 225 -11.09 3.26 -3.17
N VAL A 226 -10.59 2.63 -2.11
CA VAL A 226 -9.46 3.13 -1.29
C VAL A 226 -8.20 3.30 -2.13
N ASP A 227 -7.85 2.29 -2.94
CA ASP A 227 -6.69 2.39 -3.84
C ASP A 227 -6.90 3.46 -4.91
N LEU A 228 -8.09 3.50 -5.51
CA LEU A 228 -8.40 4.51 -6.51
C LEU A 228 -8.39 5.93 -5.95
N ALA A 229 -8.84 6.13 -4.72
CA ALA A 229 -8.75 7.41 -4.04
C ALA A 229 -7.31 7.90 -3.92
N MET A 230 -6.39 7.01 -3.53
CA MET A 230 -4.98 7.33 -3.37
C MET A 230 -4.33 7.74 -4.71
N THR A 231 -4.72 7.11 -5.84
CA THR A 231 -4.20 7.48 -7.17
C THR A 231 -4.52 8.92 -7.56
N HIS A 232 -5.64 9.47 -7.08
CA HIS A 232 -6.02 10.87 -7.32
C HIS A 232 -5.31 11.86 -6.39
N LEU A 233 -4.90 11.43 -5.19
CA LEU A 233 -4.35 12.32 -4.17
C LEU A 233 -2.94 12.82 -4.51
N PHE A 234 -2.04 11.93 -4.91
CA PHE A 234 -0.63 12.24 -5.16
C PHE A 234 -0.24 12.13 -6.64
N GLY A 235 -1.18 11.72 -7.50
CA GLY A 235 -0.96 11.63 -8.94
C GLY A 235 -0.06 10.46 -9.35
N GLY A 236 0.42 10.53 -10.59
CA GLY A 236 1.25 9.47 -11.21
C GLY A 236 0.45 8.52 -12.10
N PHE A 237 -0.87 8.66 -12.14
CA PHE A 237 -1.77 7.83 -12.94
C PHE A 237 -2.43 8.64 -14.05
N GLY A 238 -2.33 8.14 -15.27
CA GLY A 238 -2.89 8.79 -16.46
C GLY A 238 -4.29 8.28 -16.81
N PRO A 239 -4.94 8.91 -17.82
CA PRO A 239 -6.27 8.51 -18.26
C PRO A 239 -6.35 7.03 -18.69
N THR A 240 -5.27 6.46 -19.22
CA THR A 240 -5.23 5.05 -19.67
C THR A 240 -5.33 4.07 -18.50
N PHE A 241 -4.79 4.43 -17.32
CA PHE A 241 -4.97 3.65 -16.08
C PHE A 241 -6.45 3.54 -15.72
N TYR A 242 -7.15 4.67 -15.61
CA TYR A 242 -8.56 4.69 -15.23
C TYR A 242 -9.44 4.02 -16.29
N ALA A 243 -9.14 4.20 -17.58
CA ALA A 243 -9.86 3.53 -18.65
C ALA A 243 -9.69 2.00 -18.59
N GLY A 244 -8.48 1.51 -18.34
CA GLY A 244 -8.21 0.08 -18.16
C GLY A 244 -8.92 -0.52 -16.96
N TYR A 245 -8.94 0.20 -15.85
CA TYR A 245 -9.65 -0.20 -14.63
C TYR A 245 -11.16 -0.26 -14.85
N GLU A 246 -11.75 0.82 -15.37
CA GLU A 246 -13.19 0.99 -15.57
C GLU A 246 -13.75 0.00 -16.60
N GLN A 247 -12.97 -0.33 -17.64
CA GLN A 247 -13.35 -1.33 -18.62
C GLN A 247 -13.48 -2.73 -18.01
N GLU A 248 -12.61 -3.08 -17.05
CA GLU A 248 -12.60 -4.39 -16.39
C GLU A 248 -13.63 -4.49 -15.25
N TRP A 249 -13.74 -3.45 -14.43
CA TRP A 249 -14.66 -3.40 -13.30
C TRP A 249 -15.18 -1.99 -13.06
N PRO A 250 -16.29 -1.59 -13.69
CA PRO A 250 -16.88 -0.26 -13.57
C PRO A 250 -17.12 0.18 -12.12
N LEU A 251 -16.94 1.46 -11.84
CA LEU A 251 -17.17 2.02 -10.52
C LEU A 251 -18.67 2.14 -10.23
N ALA A 252 -19.03 1.98 -8.96
CA ALA A 252 -20.38 2.21 -8.50
C ALA A 252 -20.73 3.71 -8.48
N SER A 253 -22.03 4.02 -8.56
CA SER A 253 -22.51 5.39 -8.37
C SER A 253 -22.03 5.97 -7.04
N GLY A 254 -21.65 7.25 -7.03
CA GLY A 254 -21.14 7.95 -5.84
C GLY A 254 -19.67 7.68 -5.51
N ALA A 255 -18.92 6.96 -6.34
CA ALA A 255 -17.48 6.72 -6.13
C ALA A 255 -16.69 8.03 -6.01
N ALA A 256 -17.00 9.04 -6.82
CA ALA A 256 -16.33 10.34 -6.78
C ALA A 256 -16.46 11.04 -5.39
N ASP A 257 -17.62 10.92 -4.75
CA ASP A 257 -17.85 11.52 -3.43
C ASP A 257 -17.09 10.76 -2.33
N ARG A 258 -16.93 9.43 -2.47
CA ARG A 258 -16.20 8.61 -1.51
C ARG A 258 -14.67 8.76 -1.60
N ILE A 259 -14.14 9.14 -2.74
CA ILE A 259 -12.69 9.42 -2.94
C ILE A 259 -12.19 10.43 -1.91
N GLU A 260 -12.91 11.53 -1.68
CA GLU A 260 -12.51 12.54 -0.68
C GLU A 260 -12.49 11.97 0.74
N VAL A 261 -13.45 11.10 1.05
CA VAL A 261 -13.53 10.42 2.35
C VAL A 261 -12.32 9.52 2.57
N TYR A 262 -12.01 8.68 1.58
CA TYR A 262 -10.90 7.72 1.70
C TYR A 262 -9.55 8.42 1.75
N ASN A 263 -9.39 9.51 1.02
CA ASN A 263 -8.17 10.31 1.01
C ASN A 263 -7.89 11.00 2.36
N LEU A 264 -8.90 11.20 3.23
CA LEU A 264 -8.66 11.72 4.57
C LEU A 264 -7.71 10.83 5.40
N TYR A 265 -7.79 9.50 5.25
CA TYR A 265 -6.86 8.59 5.91
C TYR A 265 -5.41 8.86 5.53
N HIS A 266 -5.14 8.97 4.22
CA HIS A 266 -3.80 9.23 3.71
C HIS A 266 -3.30 10.63 4.07
N LEU A 267 -4.17 11.64 4.02
CA LEU A 267 -3.84 13.00 4.45
C LEU A 267 -3.49 13.06 5.94
N LEU A 268 -4.24 12.38 6.81
CA LEU A 268 -3.96 12.30 8.23
C LEU A 268 -2.62 11.61 8.50
N ASN A 269 -2.33 10.50 7.82
CA ASN A 269 -1.04 9.82 7.93
C ASN A 269 0.12 10.74 7.54
N HIS A 270 0.01 11.45 6.42
CA HIS A 270 1.03 12.41 5.98
C HIS A 270 1.15 13.60 6.93
N ALA A 271 0.03 14.11 7.47
CA ALA A 271 0.05 15.18 8.46
C ALA A 271 0.73 14.76 9.77
N ASN A 272 0.50 13.54 10.21
CA ASN A 272 1.13 12.97 11.40
C ASN A 272 2.63 12.73 11.22
N LEU A 273 3.08 12.35 10.04
CA LEU A 273 4.49 12.06 9.75
C LEU A 273 5.29 13.29 9.35
N PHE A 274 4.72 14.18 8.52
CA PHE A 274 5.45 15.25 7.86
C PHE A 274 4.97 16.66 8.23
N GLY A 275 3.78 16.79 8.82
CA GLY A 275 3.22 18.08 9.22
C GLY A 275 2.89 19.02 8.05
N GLY A 276 3.14 20.33 8.24
CA GLY A 276 3.07 21.33 7.17
C GLY A 276 1.68 21.48 6.54
N GLY A 277 1.63 21.60 5.21
CA GLY A 277 0.40 21.81 4.45
C GLY A 277 -0.64 20.69 4.59
N TYR A 278 -0.22 19.46 4.90
CA TYR A 278 -1.13 18.33 5.13
C TYR A 278 -2.06 18.56 6.32
N GLN A 279 -1.58 19.21 7.39
CA GLN A 279 -2.40 19.53 8.55
C GLN A 279 -3.56 20.48 8.19
N GLN A 280 -3.32 21.45 7.31
CA GLN A 280 -4.36 22.36 6.84
C GLN A 280 -5.39 21.62 5.96
N GLN A 281 -4.93 20.75 5.06
CA GLN A 281 -5.80 19.93 4.22
C GLN A 281 -6.70 19.02 5.08
N CYS A 282 -6.13 18.36 6.11
CA CYS A 282 -6.92 17.56 7.06
C CYS A 282 -8.02 18.38 7.74
N ARG A 283 -7.68 19.58 8.25
CA ARG A 283 -8.68 20.45 8.90
C ARG A 283 -9.80 20.86 7.94
N GLN A 284 -9.48 21.06 6.67
CA GLN A 284 -10.46 21.41 5.65
C GLN A 284 -11.38 20.23 5.33
N ALA A 285 -10.81 19.05 5.08
CA ALA A 285 -11.55 17.83 4.79
C ALA A 285 -12.48 17.45 5.96
N ILE A 286 -11.99 17.49 7.20
CA ILE A 286 -12.80 17.19 8.39
C ILE A 286 -13.98 18.15 8.50
N ARG A 287 -13.79 19.46 8.34
CA ARG A 287 -14.92 20.42 8.37
C ARG A 287 -15.97 20.14 7.29
N GLN A 288 -15.56 19.61 6.15
CA GLN A 288 -16.50 19.22 5.09
C GLN A 288 -17.31 17.99 5.51
N LEU A 289 -16.64 16.97 6.05
CA LEU A 289 -17.28 15.74 6.53
C LEU A 289 -18.20 15.99 7.74
N GLU A 290 -17.81 16.90 8.65
CA GLU A 290 -18.66 17.34 9.76
C GLU A 290 -19.97 17.98 9.28
N ARG A 291 -19.95 18.75 8.20
CA ARG A 291 -21.18 19.34 7.61
C ARG A 291 -22.05 18.31 6.90
N GLN A 292 -21.44 17.25 6.37
CA GLN A 292 -22.13 16.23 5.58
C GLN A 292 -22.72 15.12 6.45
N PHE A 293 -22.06 14.75 7.54
CA PHE A 293 -22.35 13.58 8.36
C PHE A 293 -22.63 13.89 9.84
N GLY A 294 -22.47 15.14 10.26
CA GLY A 294 -22.67 15.62 11.64
C GLY A 294 -24.11 15.95 12.02
#